data_f3f604941106d8da24d92e68747466e2
#
_entry.id   f3f604941106d8da24d92e68747466e2
#
_cell.length_a   1.000
_cell.length_b   1.000
_cell.length_c   1.000
_cell.angle_alpha   90.00
_cell.angle_beta   90.00
_cell.angle_gamma   90.00
#
_symmetry.space_group_name_H-M   'P 1'
#
loop_
_entity.id
_entity.type
_entity.pdbx_description
1 polymer ?
#
loop_
_entity_poly.entity_id
_entity_poly.type
_entity_poly.pdbx_seq_one_letter_code
_entity_poly.pdbx_strand_id
1 'polypeptide(L)'
;MSLISRRNFMKSAAGGLALPALGRGAFAAEPLKVGFVYLGSIGDYGWTWSHEQGRKALDAALKGQVVTSYVENVKEDASAIPIMKDLAQQGNKLIFTTSFGYMDQTLEAAKAFPDAKWEHCTGFKRADNVGTYNSRFHQGRAVIGTIAGMMTKTNTIGFLGSFKIPEVVMGVNAFTIAAQAVNPKITTKLVMIDTWYDPAKEAAAADTLINLGCDVIAQHVDSPATLQVCEKRKVYGFGYGTDMSRFAPHATLTSSLDLWGPYYITRAKAMLDGTWKPDDVWWGFKEGLLGMAPYNKALPDNVKAAADKIIAGWKDGSYDVFTGPLVDQSSKERLPKGERMKDADALVMDWYVKGVQS
;
A
#
# COMPACT_ATOMS: atom_id res chain seq x y z
N MET A 1 -61.40 -34.85 72.36
CA MET A 1 -61.81 -35.26 71.05
C MET A 1 -62.44 -34.09 70.36
N SER A 2 -61.69 -33.36 69.52
CA SER A 2 -62.27 -32.26 68.74
C SER A 2 -61.66 -32.37 67.33
N LEU A 3 -62.57 -32.56 66.35
CA LEU A 3 -62.26 -32.73 64.94
C LEU A 3 -61.80 -31.38 64.31
N ILE A 4 -60.60 -31.33 63.89
CA ILE A 4 -60.08 -30.19 63.17
C ILE A 4 -60.52 -30.35 61.71
N SER A 5 -61.34 -29.41 61.29
CA SER A 5 -61.94 -29.30 59.96
C SER A 5 -60.91 -29.10 58.87
N ARG A 6 -60.99 -29.89 57.76
CA ARG A 6 -60.17 -29.86 56.55
C ARG A 6 -60.25 -28.57 55.73
N ARG A 7 -60.79 -27.49 56.23
CA ARG A 7 -61.17 -26.28 55.48
C ARG A 7 -60.16 -25.12 55.64
N ASN A 8 -59.13 -25.27 56.45
CA ASN A 8 -58.18 -24.16 56.72
C ASN A 8 -56.78 -24.40 56.18
N PHE A 9 -56.57 -25.36 55.24
CA PHE A 9 -55.21 -25.64 54.67
C PHE A 9 -54.99 -25.08 53.28
N MET A 10 -55.91 -24.24 52.73
CA MET A 10 -55.78 -23.71 51.39
C MET A 10 -55.74 -22.16 51.31
N LYS A 11 -55.11 -21.49 52.23
CA LYS A 11 -54.92 -20.03 52.21
C LYS A 11 -53.50 -19.54 52.57
N SER A 12 -52.44 -20.26 52.21
CA SER A 12 -51.07 -19.76 52.43
C SER A 12 -50.05 -20.44 51.46
N ALA A 13 -50.26 -20.28 50.14
CA ALA A 13 -49.29 -20.71 49.17
C ALA A 13 -49.38 -19.84 47.90
N ALA A 14 -49.32 -18.52 48.10
CA ALA A 14 -49.05 -17.56 47.03
C ALA A 14 -47.75 -16.81 47.34
N GLY A 15 -46.68 -17.58 47.59
CA GLY A 15 -45.32 -17.08 47.60
C GLY A 15 -44.78 -17.17 46.19
N GLY A 16 -44.71 -16.03 45.50
CA GLY A 16 -44.14 -15.95 44.17
C GLY A 16 -42.71 -16.45 44.17
N LEU A 17 -42.44 -17.54 43.46
CA LEU A 17 -41.11 -17.94 43.03
C LEU A 17 -40.68 -16.90 41.99
N ALA A 18 -39.98 -15.83 42.41
CA ALA A 18 -39.15 -15.03 41.55
C ALA A 18 -38.00 -15.92 41.10
N LEU A 19 -38.11 -16.51 39.93
CA LEU A 19 -36.98 -17.07 39.20
C LEU A 19 -35.96 -15.94 38.99
N PRO A 20 -34.70 -16.10 39.47
CA PRO A 20 -33.68 -15.16 39.09
C PRO A 20 -33.59 -15.24 37.53
N ALA A 21 -33.87 -14.12 36.88
CA ALA A 21 -33.50 -13.94 35.50
C ALA A 21 -31.98 -14.14 35.43
N LEU A 22 -31.57 -15.35 35.08
CA LEU A 22 -30.19 -15.60 34.66
C LEU A 22 -29.94 -14.63 33.51
N GLY A 23 -29.31 -13.50 33.85
CA GLY A 23 -28.78 -12.60 32.84
C GLY A 23 -27.96 -13.44 31.91
N ARG A 24 -28.41 -13.57 30.64
CA ARG A 24 -27.58 -14.03 29.58
C ARG A 24 -26.38 -13.07 29.59
N GLY A 25 -25.30 -13.48 30.24
CA GLY A 25 -24.02 -12.85 30.01
C GLY A 25 -23.84 -12.79 28.52
N ALA A 26 -23.77 -11.59 27.97
CA ALA A 26 -23.39 -11.40 26.59
C ALA A 26 -22.00 -12.03 26.48
N PHE A 27 -21.93 -13.26 25.95
CA PHE A 27 -20.66 -13.83 25.52
C PHE A 27 -20.12 -12.80 24.53
N ALA A 28 -19.03 -12.13 24.88
CA ALA A 28 -18.33 -11.28 23.92
C ALA A 28 -18.08 -12.16 22.67
N ALA A 29 -18.53 -11.70 21.53
CA ALA A 29 -18.28 -12.42 20.28
C ALA A 29 -16.78 -12.67 20.16
N GLU A 30 -16.40 -13.86 19.70
CA GLU A 30 -14.98 -14.15 19.48
C GLU A 30 -14.39 -13.12 18.52
N PRO A 31 -13.17 -12.61 18.80
CA PRO A 31 -12.54 -11.63 17.92
C PRO A 31 -12.35 -12.18 16.50
N LEU A 32 -12.56 -11.33 15.49
CA LEU A 32 -12.27 -11.67 14.11
C LEU A 32 -10.76 -11.95 13.95
N LYS A 33 -10.41 -13.15 13.50
CA LYS A 33 -9.04 -13.51 13.17
C LYS A 33 -8.68 -13.01 11.77
N VAL A 34 -7.58 -12.27 11.68
CA VAL A 34 -7.09 -11.67 10.44
C VAL A 34 -5.65 -12.08 10.18
N GLY A 35 -5.39 -12.72 9.04
CA GLY A 35 -4.07 -13.21 8.65
C GLY A 35 -3.39 -12.29 7.64
N PHE A 36 -2.05 -12.25 7.68
CA PHE A 36 -1.23 -11.51 6.73
C PHE A 36 -0.12 -12.40 6.17
N VAL A 37 0.10 -12.32 4.86
CA VAL A 37 1.19 -13.02 4.16
C VAL A 37 2.13 -11.96 3.60
N TYR A 38 3.36 -11.92 4.10
CA TYR A 38 4.37 -10.92 3.76
C TYR A 38 5.48 -11.52 2.89
N LEU A 39 5.87 -10.78 1.85
CA LEU A 39 6.93 -11.16 0.92
C LEU A 39 8.32 -11.17 1.59
N GLY A 40 8.63 -10.14 2.34
CA GLY A 40 9.91 -9.93 3.01
C GLY A 40 9.80 -9.95 4.52
N SER A 41 10.88 -9.54 5.18
CA SER A 41 10.92 -9.35 6.62
C SER A 41 10.23 -8.05 7.04
N ILE A 42 9.55 -8.06 8.19
CA ILE A 42 9.00 -6.86 8.82
C ILE A 42 10.09 -5.84 9.22
N GLY A 43 11.36 -6.17 9.08
CA GLY A 43 12.52 -5.31 9.34
C GLY A 43 13.14 -4.70 8.09
N ASP A 44 12.55 -4.85 6.88
CA ASP A 44 13.09 -4.34 5.61
C ASP A 44 13.05 -2.80 5.50
N TYR A 45 12.19 -2.16 6.29
CA TYR A 45 11.91 -0.71 6.26
C TYR A 45 11.32 -0.18 4.94
N GLY A 46 10.90 -1.08 4.04
CA GLY A 46 10.25 -0.82 2.77
C GLY A 46 8.82 -1.33 2.75
N TRP A 47 8.54 -2.18 1.76
CA TRP A 47 7.21 -2.73 1.48
C TRP A 47 6.60 -3.49 2.66
N THR A 48 7.29 -4.53 3.14
CA THR A 48 6.78 -5.36 4.25
C THR A 48 6.63 -4.56 5.54
N TRP A 49 7.57 -3.67 5.84
CA TRP A 49 7.44 -2.76 6.97
C TRP A 49 6.17 -1.90 6.89
N SER A 50 5.84 -1.32 5.72
CA SER A 50 4.65 -0.49 5.54
C SER A 50 3.37 -1.27 5.80
N HIS A 51 3.28 -2.51 5.31
CA HIS A 51 2.17 -3.42 5.58
C HIS A 51 2.06 -3.79 7.07
N GLU A 52 3.19 -4.03 7.73
CA GLU A 52 3.22 -4.32 9.17
C GLU A 52 2.76 -3.10 10.00
N GLN A 53 3.10 -1.87 9.61
CA GLN A 53 2.54 -0.67 10.26
C GLN A 53 1.02 -0.61 10.05
N GLY A 54 0.53 -0.98 8.88
CA GLY A 54 -0.90 -1.11 8.59
C GLY A 54 -1.60 -2.14 9.48
N ARG A 55 -0.99 -3.32 9.67
CA ARG A 55 -1.50 -4.35 10.58
C ARG A 55 -1.56 -3.85 12.03
N LYS A 56 -0.50 -3.19 12.51
CA LYS A 56 -0.47 -2.58 13.85
C LYS A 56 -1.54 -1.50 14.02
N ALA A 57 -1.78 -0.70 12.99
CA ALA A 57 -2.86 0.28 13.02
C ALA A 57 -4.24 -0.38 13.10
N LEU A 58 -4.46 -1.50 12.41
CA LEU A 58 -5.66 -2.32 12.52
C LEU A 58 -5.85 -2.85 13.96
N ASP A 59 -4.82 -3.48 14.55
CA ASP A 59 -4.85 -3.98 15.92
C ASP A 59 -5.20 -2.87 16.93
N ALA A 60 -4.62 -1.68 16.75
CA ALA A 60 -4.88 -0.55 17.62
C ALA A 60 -6.31 -0.01 17.48
N ALA A 61 -6.80 0.13 16.23
CA ALA A 61 -8.11 0.71 15.94
C ALA A 61 -9.29 -0.19 16.33
N LEU A 62 -9.12 -1.51 16.23
CA LEU A 62 -10.17 -2.50 16.50
C LEU A 62 -9.78 -3.43 17.67
N LYS A 63 -9.08 -2.88 18.67
CA LYS A 63 -8.62 -3.60 19.85
C LYS A 63 -9.77 -4.38 20.52
N GLY A 64 -9.55 -5.69 20.71
CA GLY A 64 -10.54 -6.59 21.29
C GLY A 64 -11.62 -7.09 20.32
N GLN A 65 -11.75 -6.51 19.12
CA GLN A 65 -12.65 -6.95 18.07
C GLN A 65 -11.94 -7.79 17.01
N VAL A 66 -10.63 -7.59 16.84
CA VAL A 66 -9.78 -8.37 15.94
C VAL A 66 -8.58 -8.94 16.67
N VAL A 67 -8.05 -10.04 16.13
CA VAL A 67 -6.75 -10.63 16.48
C VAL A 67 -6.01 -10.88 15.19
N THR A 68 -4.82 -10.32 15.05
CA THR A 68 -4.05 -10.47 13.81
C THR A 68 -2.89 -11.46 13.98
N SER A 69 -2.55 -12.16 12.89
CA SER A 69 -1.38 -13.02 12.76
C SER A 69 -0.71 -12.75 11.42
N TYR A 70 0.57 -13.09 11.28
CA TYR A 70 1.28 -12.93 10.01
C TYR A 70 2.34 -14.03 9.81
N VAL A 71 2.71 -14.22 8.54
CA VAL A 71 3.86 -15.02 8.13
C VAL A 71 4.72 -14.17 7.20
N GLU A 72 6.00 -14.07 7.50
CA GLU A 72 6.97 -13.26 6.72
C GLU A 72 7.92 -14.13 5.88
N ASN A 73 8.60 -13.50 4.93
CA ASN A 73 9.55 -14.16 4.02
C ASN A 73 8.91 -15.28 3.18
N VAL A 74 7.66 -15.09 2.77
CA VAL A 74 6.94 -16.03 1.91
C VAL A 74 7.28 -15.74 0.45
N LYS A 75 7.76 -16.73 -0.30
CA LYS A 75 8.14 -16.56 -1.70
C LYS A 75 6.91 -16.45 -2.60
N GLU A 76 7.03 -15.73 -3.71
CA GLU A 76 5.99 -15.58 -4.74
C GLU A 76 5.95 -16.79 -5.70
N ASP A 77 5.91 -18.00 -5.13
CA ASP A 77 5.82 -19.25 -5.89
C ASP A 77 4.79 -20.21 -5.27
N ALA A 78 4.70 -21.42 -5.78
CA ALA A 78 3.72 -22.40 -5.31
C ALA A 78 3.88 -22.76 -3.81
N SER A 79 5.03 -22.48 -3.18
CA SER A 79 5.23 -22.70 -1.75
C SER A 79 4.41 -21.78 -0.85
N ALA A 80 3.88 -20.67 -1.40
CA ALA A 80 2.97 -19.79 -0.69
C ALA A 80 1.59 -20.42 -0.43
N ILE A 81 1.14 -21.33 -1.31
CA ILE A 81 -0.20 -21.93 -1.23
C ILE A 81 -0.45 -22.66 0.10
N PRO A 82 0.40 -23.60 0.54
CA PRO A 82 0.20 -24.26 1.83
C PRO A 82 0.23 -23.29 3.01
N ILE A 83 1.05 -22.24 2.98
CA ILE A 83 1.13 -21.22 4.03
C ILE A 83 -0.20 -20.43 4.10
N MET A 84 -0.75 -20.01 2.97
CA MET A 84 -2.04 -19.34 2.88
C MET A 84 -3.18 -20.23 3.39
N LYS A 85 -3.20 -21.52 2.98
CA LYS A 85 -4.18 -22.49 3.43
C LYS A 85 -4.08 -22.74 4.96
N ASP A 86 -2.88 -22.79 5.51
CA ASP A 86 -2.65 -22.97 6.95
C ASP A 86 -3.21 -21.78 7.75
N LEU A 87 -3.02 -20.54 7.32
CA LEU A 87 -3.65 -19.38 7.94
C LEU A 87 -5.18 -19.51 7.98
N ALA A 88 -5.81 -19.97 6.89
CA ALA A 88 -7.25 -20.19 6.87
C ALA A 88 -7.67 -21.34 7.80
N GLN A 89 -6.91 -22.43 7.87
CA GLN A 89 -7.14 -23.55 8.79
C GLN A 89 -7.05 -23.13 10.25
N GLN A 90 -6.17 -22.18 10.61
CA GLN A 90 -6.06 -21.59 11.95
C GLN A 90 -7.27 -20.70 12.31
N GLY A 91 -8.23 -20.56 11.39
CA GLY A 91 -9.48 -19.85 11.60
C GLY A 91 -9.44 -18.38 11.23
N ASN A 92 -8.39 -17.92 10.52
CA ASN A 92 -8.42 -16.56 9.95
C ASN A 92 -9.56 -16.46 8.93
N LYS A 93 -10.45 -15.48 9.14
CA LYS A 93 -11.63 -15.24 8.27
C LYS A 93 -11.42 -14.13 7.26
N LEU A 94 -10.41 -13.28 7.45
CA LEU A 94 -9.92 -12.29 6.52
C LEU A 94 -8.41 -12.47 6.37
N ILE A 95 -7.92 -12.60 5.13
CA ILE A 95 -6.51 -12.86 4.88
C ILE A 95 -6.02 -11.89 3.81
N PHE A 96 -4.97 -11.12 4.15
CA PHE A 96 -4.30 -10.20 3.25
C PHE A 96 -3.04 -10.87 2.68
N THR A 97 -2.93 -10.93 1.36
CA THR A 97 -1.75 -11.39 0.63
C THR A 97 -1.11 -10.17 -0.04
N THR A 98 0.08 -9.78 0.44
CA THR A 98 0.60 -8.44 0.27
C THR A 98 1.66 -8.32 -0.84
N SER A 99 1.53 -9.07 -1.94
CA SER A 99 2.43 -8.90 -3.08
C SER A 99 1.78 -9.32 -4.39
N PHE A 100 2.19 -8.68 -5.49
CA PHE A 100 1.70 -8.93 -6.85
C PHE A 100 1.80 -10.41 -7.26
N GLY A 101 2.94 -11.04 -6.99
CA GLY A 101 3.19 -12.42 -7.39
C GLY A 101 2.37 -13.48 -6.64
N TYR A 102 1.59 -13.09 -5.62
CA TYR A 102 0.69 -14.01 -4.92
C TYR A 102 -0.67 -14.22 -5.60
N MET A 103 -0.90 -13.64 -6.79
CA MET A 103 -2.22 -13.58 -7.41
C MET A 103 -2.85 -14.98 -7.61
N ASP A 104 -2.16 -15.89 -8.29
CA ASP A 104 -2.69 -17.22 -8.58
C ASP A 104 -2.71 -18.11 -7.32
N GLN A 105 -1.74 -17.95 -6.42
CA GLN A 105 -1.67 -18.66 -5.14
C GLN A 105 -2.82 -18.28 -4.22
N THR A 106 -3.18 -16.98 -4.20
CA THR A 106 -4.34 -16.48 -3.43
C THR A 106 -5.64 -17.09 -3.95
N LEU A 107 -5.84 -17.11 -5.27
CA LEU A 107 -7.03 -17.70 -5.88
C LEU A 107 -7.14 -19.22 -5.59
N GLU A 108 -6.01 -19.93 -5.65
CA GLU A 108 -5.99 -21.37 -5.33
C GLU A 108 -6.31 -21.63 -3.86
N ALA A 109 -5.72 -20.86 -2.94
CA ALA A 109 -6.01 -20.97 -1.53
C ALA A 109 -7.47 -20.60 -1.22
N ALA A 110 -7.97 -19.51 -1.81
CA ALA A 110 -9.36 -19.05 -1.65
C ALA A 110 -10.39 -20.06 -2.13
N LYS A 111 -10.12 -20.76 -3.22
CA LYS A 111 -10.99 -21.83 -3.72
C LYS A 111 -11.13 -22.98 -2.71
N ALA A 112 -10.08 -23.30 -1.96
CA ALA A 112 -10.10 -24.34 -0.94
C ALA A 112 -10.81 -23.91 0.36
N PHE A 113 -10.95 -22.60 0.61
CA PHE A 113 -11.54 -22.01 1.81
C PHE A 113 -12.57 -20.94 1.46
N PRO A 114 -13.75 -21.31 0.93
CA PRO A 114 -14.78 -20.38 0.44
C PRO A 114 -15.35 -19.47 1.55
N ASP A 115 -15.31 -19.90 2.80
CA ASP A 115 -15.79 -19.12 3.96
C ASP A 115 -14.80 -18.05 4.43
N ALA A 116 -13.52 -18.15 4.08
CA ALA A 116 -12.54 -17.11 4.29
C ALA A 116 -12.61 -16.06 3.18
N LYS A 117 -12.38 -14.79 3.55
CA LYS A 117 -12.29 -13.67 2.62
C LYS A 117 -10.84 -13.29 2.42
N TRP A 118 -10.48 -13.01 1.20
CA TRP A 118 -9.11 -12.77 0.79
C TRP A 118 -8.98 -11.40 0.14
N GLU A 119 -7.92 -10.70 0.48
CA GLU A 119 -7.59 -9.38 -0.05
C GLU A 119 -6.19 -9.45 -0.66
N HIS A 120 -6.13 -9.41 -2.00
CA HIS A 120 -4.86 -9.51 -2.71
C HIS A 120 -4.37 -8.12 -3.12
N CYS A 121 -3.18 -7.74 -2.64
CA CYS A 121 -2.53 -6.48 -2.95
C CYS A 121 -1.95 -6.48 -4.37
N THR A 122 -2.18 -5.41 -5.10
CA THR A 122 -1.64 -5.13 -6.44
C THR A 122 -2.05 -6.11 -7.55
N GLY A 123 -2.95 -7.07 -7.26
CA GLY A 123 -3.48 -7.99 -8.25
C GLY A 123 -4.67 -7.44 -9.05
N PHE A 124 -5.10 -8.21 -10.05
CA PHE A 124 -6.25 -7.88 -10.91
C PHE A 124 -7.23 -9.04 -11.12
N LYS A 125 -6.92 -10.24 -10.63
CA LYS A 125 -7.83 -11.40 -10.67
C LYS A 125 -8.63 -11.48 -9.37
N ARG A 126 -9.93 -11.68 -9.47
CA ARG A 126 -10.87 -11.75 -8.34
C ARG A 126 -11.73 -13.02 -8.41
N ALA A 127 -12.37 -13.35 -7.28
CA ALA A 127 -13.38 -14.41 -7.14
C ALA A 127 -14.44 -13.96 -6.12
N ASP A 128 -15.48 -14.77 -5.87
CA ASP A 128 -16.57 -14.44 -4.94
C ASP A 128 -16.10 -14.15 -3.50
N ASN A 129 -14.94 -14.68 -3.14
CA ASN A 129 -14.31 -14.47 -1.85
C ASN A 129 -12.91 -13.83 -1.93
N VAL A 130 -12.52 -13.28 -3.10
CA VAL A 130 -11.23 -12.60 -3.32
C VAL A 130 -11.46 -11.20 -3.87
N GLY A 131 -11.13 -10.19 -3.08
CA GLY A 131 -11.00 -8.80 -3.52
C GLY A 131 -9.57 -8.45 -3.89
N THR A 132 -9.40 -7.35 -4.61
CA THR A 132 -8.09 -6.77 -4.94
C THR A 132 -8.00 -5.35 -4.43
N TYR A 133 -6.81 -4.94 -3.99
CA TYR A 133 -6.55 -3.57 -3.59
C TYR A 133 -5.17 -3.11 -4.05
N ASN A 134 -5.07 -1.82 -4.34
CA ASN A 134 -3.83 -1.22 -4.78
C ASN A 134 -3.75 0.24 -4.32
N SER A 135 -2.52 0.77 -4.27
CA SER A 135 -2.25 2.19 -4.06
C SER A 135 -2.02 2.89 -5.40
N ARG A 136 -2.49 4.15 -5.51
CA ARG A 136 -2.19 5.02 -6.65
C ARG A 136 -0.76 5.57 -6.54
N PHE A 137 0.24 4.69 -6.50
CA PHE A 137 1.67 5.04 -6.32
C PHE A 137 2.13 6.19 -7.21
N HIS A 138 1.62 6.25 -8.44
CA HIS A 138 1.92 7.32 -9.40
C HIS A 138 1.61 8.72 -8.86
N GLN A 139 0.66 8.87 -7.94
CA GLN A 139 0.36 10.15 -7.30
C GLN A 139 1.54 10.63 -6.45
N GLY A 140 2.12 9.74 -5.62
CA GLY A 140 3.33 10.02 -4.85
C GLY A 140 4.53 10.28 -5.76
N ARG A 141 4.63 9.54 -6.89
CA ARG A 141 5.68 9.75 -7.89
C ARG A 141 5.60 11.12 -8.56
N ALA A 142 4.39 11.63 -8.82
CA ALA A 142 4.21 12.99 -9.34
C ALA A 142 4.69 14.06 -8.36
N VAL A 143 4.43 13.88 -7.06
CA VAL A 143 4.93 14.80 -6.02
C VAL A 143 6.45 14.83 -6.01
N ILE A 144 7.11 13.67 -5.90
CA ILE A 144 8.58 13.61 -5.87
C ILE A 144 9.20 14.00 -7.22
N GLY A 145 8.52 13.77 -8.33
CA GLY A 145 8.92 14.24 -9.65
C GLY A 145 8.97 15.76 -9.75
N THR A 146 7.93 16.44 -9.22
CA THR A 146 7.92 17.91 -9.12
C THR A 146 9.10 18.42 -8.28
N ILE A 147 9.36 17.79 -7.12
CA ILE A 147 10.50 18.13 -6.27
C ILE A 147 11.81 17.91 -7.04
N ALA A 148 11.99 16.75 -7.68
CA ALA A 148 13.19 16.42 -8.44
C ALA A 148 13.46 17.44 -9.55
N GLY A 149 12.41 17.83 -10.29
CA GLY A 149 12.50 18.80 -11.39
C GLY A 149 12.95 20.19 -10.93
N MET A 150 12.57 20.59 -9.72
CA MET A 150 12.96 21.87 -9.13
C MET A 150 14.33 21.83 -8.41
N MET A 151 14.78 20.64 -8.00
CA MET A 151 16.02 20.47 -7.21
C MET A 151 17.24 20.08 -8.04
N THR A 152 17.04 19.43 -9.19
CA THR A 152 18.17 19.01 -10.05
C THR A 152 18.96 20.20 -10.58
N LYS A 153 20.27 20.03 -10.65
CA LYS A 153 21.22 21.00 -11.26
C LYS A 153 21.71 20.50 -12.62
N THR A 154 21.68 19.20 -12.85
CA THR A 154 22.17 18.57 -14.09
C THR A 154 21.09 18.42 -15.16
N ASN A 155 19.82 18.62 -14.82
CA ASN A 155 18.64 18.25 -15.63
C ASN A 155 18.57 16.74 -15.94
N THR A 156 19.36 15.92 -15.23
CA THR A 156 19.39 14.46 -15.35
C THR A 156 19.00 13.86 -14.01
N ILE A 157 17.83 13.24 -13.96
CA ILE A 157 17.33 12.57 -12.75
C ILE A 157 17.31 11.06 -12.96
N GLY A 158 17.39 10.31 -11.88
CA GLY A 158 17.44 8.85 -11.91
C GLY A 158 16.16 8.22 -11.40
N PHE A 159 15.79 7.08 -11.99
CA PHE A 159 14.78 6.20 -11.44
C PHE A 159 15.32 4.77 -11.39
N LEU A 160 15.35 4.18 -10.19
CA LEU A 160 15.69 2.79 -9.98
C LEU A 160 14.39 2.01 -9.84
N GLY A 161 14.12 1.12 -10.79
CA GLY A 161 12.91 0.28 -10.82
C GLY A 161 13.21 -1.18 -10.52
N SER A 162 12.20 -1.89 -10.03
CA SER A 162 12.22 -3.33 -9.79
C SER A 162 11.93 -4.10 -11.07
N PHE A 163 10.66 -4.41 -11.35
CA PHE A 163 10.21 -5.14 -12.53
C PHE A 163 9.50 -4.24 -13.53
N LYS A 164 9.59 -4.57 -14.82
CA LYS A 164 8.85 -3.86 -15.88
C LYS A 164 7.38 -4.32 -15.90
N ILE A 165 6.62 -3.93 -14.89
CA ILE A 165 5.16 -4.12 -14.82
C ILE A 165 4.45 -2.76 -14.90
N PRO A 166 3.15 -2.72 -15.27
CA PRO A 166 2.41 -1.47 -15.46
C PRO A 166 2.52 -0.49 -14.28
N GLU A 167 2.49 -0.98 -13.05
CA GLU A 167 2.62 -0.18 -11.84
C GLU A 167 3.95 0.60 -11.78
N VAL A 168 5.07 -0.06 -12.06
CA VAL A 168 6.39 0.55 -12.05
C VAL A 168 6.56 1.49 -13.24
N VAL A 169 6.12 1.08 -14.44
CA VAL A 169 6.13 1.91 -15.66
C VAL A 169 5.34 3.21 -15.45
N MET A 170 4.15 3.10 -14.87
CA MET A 170 3.30 4.24 -14.50
C MET A 170 4.01 5.17 -13.51
N GLY A 171 4.71 4.60 -12.53
CA GLY A 171 5.51 5.35 -11.56
C GLY A 171 6.64 6.15 -12.20
N VAL A 172 7.41 5.53 -13.11
CA VAL A 172 8.47 6.19 -13.89
C VAL A 172 7.91 7.34 -14.74
N ASN A 173 6.79 7.09 -15.41
CA ASN A 173 6.14 8.09 -16.25
C ASN A 173 5.63 9.27 -15.43
N ALA A 174 4.92 9.03 -14.32
CA ALA A 174 4.41 10.07 -13.44
C ALA A 174 5.54 10.95 -12.88
N PHE A 175 6.64 10.34 -12.45
CA PHE A 175 7.84 11.04 -11.98
C PHE A 175 8.43 11.94 -13.07
N THR A 176 8.59 11.41 -14.28
CA THR A 176 9.19 12.13 -15.41
C THR A 176 8.28 13.27 -15.88
N ILE A 177 6.97 13.02 -16.08
CA ILE A 177 6.00 14.02 -16.52
C ILE A 177 5.96 15.19 -15.54
N ALA A 178 5.85 14.90 -14.23
CA ALA A 178 5.80 15.93 -13.21
C ALA A 178 7.09 16.75 -13.12
N ALA A 179 8.26 16.11 -13.29
CA ALA A 179 9.54 16.79 -13.35
C ALA A 179 9.66 17.69 -14.58
N GLN A 180 9.23 17.21 -15.76
CA GLN A 180 9.24 17.99 -17.00
C GLN A 180 8.23 19.14 -17.01
N ALA A 181 7.12 19.02 -16.24
CA ALA A 181 6.15 20.10 -16.10
C ALA A 181 6.75 21.36 -15.45
N VAL A 182 7.74 21.20 -14.57
CA VAL A 182 8.45 22.31 -13.90
C VAL A 182 9.79 22.63 -14.56
N ASN A 183 10.38 21.67 -15.27
CA ASN A 183 11.64 21.86 -16.01
C ASN A 183 11.67 21.00 -17.28
N PRO A 184 11.26 21.53 -18.44
CA PRO A 184 11.15 20.77 -19.70
C PRO A 184 12.47 20.18 -20.25
N LYS A 185 13.63 20.57 -19.68
CA LYS A 185 14.95 20.05 -20.11
C LYS A 185 15.28 18.70 -19.46
N ILE A 186 14.46 18.21 -18.56
CA ILE A 186 14.75 17.00 -17.79
C ILE A 186 14.73 15.76 -18.66
N THR A 187 15.72 14.91 -18.44
CA THR A 187 15.76 13.51 -18.83
C THR A 187 15.82 12.63 -17.60
N THR A 188 15.09 11.51 -17.64
CA THR A 188 15.10 10.49 -16.57
C THR A 188 15.88 9.28 -17.05
N LYS A 189 17.00 8.96 -16.37
CA LYS A 189 17.72 7.69 -16.58
C LYS A 189 17.02 6.61 -15.78
N LEU A 190 16.72 5.48 -16.42
CA LEU A 190 16.05 4.34 -15.81
C LEU A 190 16.98 3.14 -15.74
N VAL A 191 17.11 2.55 -14.55
CA VAL A 191 17.77 1.25 -14.35
C VAL A 191 16.77 0.31 -13.70
N MET A 192 16.54 -0.85 -14.33
CA MET A 192 15.70 -1.93 -13.81
C MET A 192 16.60 -3.05 -13.28
N ILE A 193 16.27 -3.64 -12.10
CA ILE A 193 17.12 -4.63 -11.43
C ILE A 193 16.49 -6.01 -11.28
N ASP A 194 15.27 -6.20 -11.76
CA ASP A 194 14.51 -7.46 -11.75
C ASP A 194 14.45 -8.14 -10.37
N THR A 195 14.23 -7.34 -9.33
CA THR A 195 13.97 -7.79 -7.95
C THR A 195 13.27 -6.68 -7.17
N TRP A 196 12.48 -7.07 -6.15
CA TRP A 196 11.87 -6.12 -5.20
C TRP A 196 12.87 -5.69 -4.14
N TYR A 197 13.71 -6.62 -3.67
CA TYR A 197 14.65 -6.39 -2.56
C TYR A 197 15.98 -7.08 -2.84
N ASP A 198 17.02 -6.31 -3.07
CA ASP A 198 18.42 -6.76 -3.16
C ASP A 198 19.32 -5.54 -2.89
N PRO A 199 19.71 -5.30 -1.63
CA PRO A 199 20.51 -4.13 -1.26
C PRO A 199 21.80 -3.97 -2.07
N ALA A 200 22.43 -5.07 -2.49
CA ALA A 200 23.66 -5.01 -3.28
C ALA A 200 23.40 -4.53 -4.71
N LYS A 201 22.37 -5.08 -5.38
CA LYS A 201 21.95 -4.61 -6.70
C LYS A 201 21.43 -3.18 -6.66
N GLU A 202 20.66 -2.82 -5.64
CA GLU A 202 20.13 -1.48 -5.45
C GLU A 202 21.25 -0.44 -5.31
N ALA A 203 22.27 -0.74 -4.48
CA ALA A 203 23.44 0.13 -4.33
C ALA A 203 24.23 0.28 -5.65
N ALA A 204 24.46 -0.82 -6.39
CA ALA A 204 25.16 -0.79 -7.67
C ALA A 204 24.38 -0.01 -8.74
N ALA A 205 23.06 -0.15 -8.78
CA ALA A 205 22.19 0.60 -9.69
C ALA A 205 22.16 2.10 -9.36
N ALA A 206 22.15 2.46 -8.08
CA ALA A 206 22.23 3.85 -7.64
C ALA A 206 23.58 4.50 -8.06
N ASP A 207 24.70 3.81 -7.85
CA ASP A 207 26.01 4.26 -8.33
C ASP A 207 26.05 4.42 -9.86
N THR A 208 25.42 3.50 -10.59
CA THR A 208 25.29 3.59 -12.06
C THR A 208 24.54 4.84 -12.47
N LEU A 209 23.38 5.12 -11.88
CA LEU A 209 22.59 6.32 -12.16
C LEU A 209 23.38 7.60 -11.86
N ILE A 210 24.11 7.65 -10.74
CA ILE A 210 24.94 8.80 -10.39
C ILE A 210 26.07 9.00 -11.41
N ASN A 211 26.72 7.91 -11.83
CA ASN A 211 27.78 7.96 -12.85
C ASN A 211 27.25 8.40 -14.24
N LEU A 212 25.95 8.20 -14.51
CA LEU A 212 25.25 8.72 -15.70
C LEU A 212 24.86 10.22 -15.57
N GLY A 213 25.26 10.87 -14.48
CA GLY A 213 25.03 12.32 -14.25
C GLY A 213 23.75 12.64 -13.48
N CYS A 214 23.07 11.64 -12.91
CA CYS A 214 21.90 11.88 -12.07
C CYS A 214 22.31 12.49 -10.74
N ASP A 215 21.68 13.60 -10.35
CA ASP A 215 21.90 14.28 -9.07
C ASP A 215 20.69 14.21 -8.13
N VAL A 216 19.57 13.63 -8.61
CA VAL A 216 18.37 13.32 -7.81
C VAL A 216 17.84 11.95 -8.25
N ILE A 217 17.64 11.03 -7.31
CA ILE A 217 17.26 9.63 -7.61
C ILE A 217 15.97 9.26 -6.88
N ALA A 218 15.00 8.72 -7.64
CA ALA A 218 13.83 8.02 -7.11
C ALA A 218 14.03 6.50 -7.21
N GLN A 219 13.34 5.76 -6.34
CA GLN A 219 13.40 4.30 -6.33
C GLN A 219 12.00 3.67 -6.22
N HIS A 220 11.88 2.45 -6.76
CA HIS A 220 10.74 1.54 -6.56
C HIS A 220 11.30 0.15 -6.22
N VAL A 221 12.06 0.12 -5.14
CA VAL A 221 12.70 -1.05 -4.53
C VAL A 221 12.69 -0.86 -3.01
N ASP A 222 12.83 -1.93 -2.25
CA ASP A 222 12.38 -1.97 -0.86
C ASP A 222 13.47 -1.64 0.17
N SER A 223 14.76 -1.69 -0.21
CA SER A 223 15.83 -1.41 0.76
C SER A 223 16.23 0.07 0.80
N PRO A 224 16.84 0.54 1.88
CA PRO A 224 17.39 1.88 1.95
C PRO A 224 18.75 2.04 1.25
N ALA A 225 19.28 0.99 0.57
CA ALA A 225 20.63 1.00 0.01
C ALA A 225 20.83 2.10 -1.04
N THR A 226 19.83 2.35 -1.90
CA THR A 226 19.86 3.48 -2.85
C THR A 226 20.13 4.81 -2.16
N LEU A 227 19.41 5.10 -1.07
CA LEU A 227 19.56 6.34 -0.31
C LEU A 227 20.90 6.43 0.41
N GLN A 228 21.41 5.31 0.94
CA GLN A 228 22.74 5.26 1.56
C GLN A 228 23.84 5.58 0.55
N VAL A 229 23.69 5.13 -0.71
CA VAL A 229 24.61 5.55 -1.79
C VAL A 229 24.46 7.03 -2.11
N CYS A 230 23.23 7.55 -2.20
CA CYS A 230 22.97 8.98 -2.41
C CYS A 230 23.64 9.83 -1.30
N GLU A 231 23.52 9.43 -0.03
CA GLU A 231 24.17 10.10 1.11
C GLU A 231 25.69 10.13 0.95
N LYS A 232 26.31 9.00 0.67
CA LYS A 232 27.76 8.87 0.46
C LYS A 232 28.25 9.70 -0.73
N ARG A 233 27.50 9.72 -1.82
CA ARG A 233 27.82 10.40 -3.07
C ARG A 233 27.40 11.88 -3.07
N LYS A 234 26.72 12.37 -2.01
CA LYS A 234 26.23 13.75 -1.85
C LYS A 234 25.28 14.19 -2.97
N VAL A 235 24.41 13.29 -3.41
CA VAL A 235 23.29 13.55 -4.31
C VAL A 235 21.98 13.37 -3.54
N TYR A 236 20.87 13.87 -4.06
CA TYR A 236 19.59 13.73 -3.42
C TYR A 236 18.87 12.46 -3.82
N GLY A 237 17.95 12.00 -2.96
CA GLY A 237 17.11 10.86 -3.24
C GLY A 237 15.75 10.91 -2.54
N PHE A 238 14.89 9.97 -2.89
CA PHE A 238 13.56 9.81 -2.29
C PHE A 238 13.38 8.39 -1.75
N GLY A 239 12.80 8.29 -0.56
CA GLY A 239 12.39 7.01 0.00
C GLY A 239 11.09 6.49 -0.63
N TYR A 240 10.84 5.20 -0.44
CA TYR A 240 9.67 4.50 -0.98
C TYR A 240 8.98 3.65 0.09
N GLY A 241 7.66 3.70 0.11
CA GLY A 241 6.80 2.93 1.01
C GLY A 241 6.78 3.46 2.45
N THR A 242 7.93 3.91 2.96
CA THR A 242 8.10 4.37 4.34
C THR A 242 9.03 5.57 4.45
N ASP A 243 9.11 6.19 5.64
CA ASP A 243 10.09 7.23 5.91
C ASP A 243 11.49 6.61 6.08
N MET A 244 12.30 6.73 5.05
CA MET A 244 13.68 6.24 5.02
C MET A 244 14.72 7.30 5.41
N SER A 245 14.32 8.49 5.85
CA SER A 245 15.22 9.63 6.13
C SER A 245 16.32 9.32 7.16
N ARG A 246 16.06 8.41 8.11
CA ARG A 246 17.04 7.98 9.11
C ARG A 246 18.28 7.30 8.53
N PHE A 247 18.18 6.71 7.34
CA PHE A 247 19.27 6.00 6.66
C PHE A 247 20.16 6.91 5.83
N ALA A 248 19.62 8.08 5.45
CA ALA A 248 20.30 9.08 4.63
C ALA A 248 19.74 10.48 4.95
N PRO A 249 20.02 11.04 6.13
CA PRO A 249 19.36 12.24 6.64
C PRO A 249 19.65 13.51 5.84
N HIS A 250 20.75 13.56 5.09
CA HIS A 250 21.10 14.71 4.24
C HIS A 250 20.64 14.52 2.80
N ALA A 251 20.64 13.27 2.30
CA ALA A 251 20.26 12.95 0.92
C ALA A 251 18.77 12.82 0.72
N THR A 252 18.02 12.27 1.70
CA THR A 252 16.59 12.01 1.56
C THR A 252 15.79 13.31 1.61
N LEU A 253 15.23 13.74 0.48
CA LEU A 253 14.41 14.96 0.40
C LEU A 253 13.04 14.76 1.04
N THR A 254 12.42 13.62 0.83
CA THR A 254 11.21 13.10 1.45
C THR A 254 11.02 11.64 1.01
N SER A 255 9.97 10.97 1.48
CA SER A 255 9.56 9.63 1.03
C SER A 255 8.09 9.63 0.65
N SER A 256 7.70 8.92 -0.41
CA SER A 256 6.30 8.53 -0.62
C SER A 256 5.95 7.41 0.35
N LEU A 257 4.88 7.58 1.12
CA LEU A 257 4.45 6.65 2.15
C LEU A 257 3.24 5.85 1.70
N ASP A 258 3.26 4.54 1.94
CA ASP A 258 2.13 3.65 1.73
C ASP A 258 1.47 3.36 3.09
N LEU A 259 0.28 3.92 3.29
CA LEU A 259 -0.45 3.94 4.55
C LEU A 259 -1.58 2.91 4.53
N TRP A 260 -1.27 1.61 4.66
CA TRP A 260 -2.23 0.52 4.51
C TRP A 260 -3.30 0.43 5.61
N GLY A 261 -3.07 1.05 6.77
CA GLY A 261 -3.96 1.00 7.92
C GLY A 261 -5.42 1.34 7.60
N PRO A 262 -5.75 2.46 6.95
CA PRO A 262 -7.11 2.83 6.58
C PRO A 262 -7.84 1.73 5.79
N TYR A 263 -7.16 1.10 4.84
CA TYR A 263 -7.74 0.00 4.06
C TYR A 263 -8.03 -1.22 4.93
N TYR A 264 -7.05 -1.69 5.69
CA TYR A 264 -7.21 -2.86 6.55
C TYR A 264 -8.33 -2.70 7.57
N ILE A 265 -8.41 -1.52 8.19
CA ILE A 265 -9.47 -1.18 9.15
C ILE A 265 -10.85 -1.22 8.46
N THR A 266 -10.96 -0.66 7.26
CA THR A 266 -12.22 -0.65 6.50
C THR A 266 -12.67 -2.08 6.15
N ARG A 267 -11.74 -2.94 5.69
CA ARG A 267 -12.07 -4.31 5.31
C ARG A 267 -12.42 -5.18 6.52
N ALA A 268 -11.70 -5.02 7.64
CA ALA A 268 -12.02 -5.72 8.89
C ALA A 268 -13.38 -5.29 9.46
N LYS A 269 -13.72 -4.00 9.41
CA LYS A 269 -15.06 -3.50 9.78
C LYS A 269 -16.14 -4.12 8.90
N ALA A 270 -15.93 -4.18 7.59
CA ALA A 270 -16.88 -4.80 6.68
C ALA A 270 -17.11 -6.29 6.98
N MET A 271 -16.07 -7.01 7.48
CA MET A 271 -16.23 -8.39 7.98
C MET A 271 -17.08 -8.44 9.25
N LEU A 272 -16.80 -7.56 10.22
CA LEU A 272 -17.55 -7.48 11.48
C LEU A 272 -19.01 -7.12 11.27
N ASP A 273 -19.29 -6.23 10.31
CA ASP A 273 -20.64 -5.75 9.99
C ASP A 273 -21.38 -6.68 9.00
N GLY A 274 -20.72 -7.73 8.49
CA GLY A 274 -21.30 -8.64 7.50
C GLY A 274 -21.54 -8.00 6.12
N THR A 275 -20.89 -6.89 5.82
CA THR A 275 -21.04 -6.12 4.57
C THR A 275 -19.89 -6.34 3.58
N TRP A 276 -18.94 -7.20 3.92
CA TRP A 276 -17.82 -7.51 3.05
C TRP A 276 -18.29 -8.10 1.72
N LYS A 277 -17.73 -7.60 0.63
CA LYS A 277 -17.89 -8.13 -0.72
C LYS A 277 -16.55 -8.03 -1.45
N PRO A 278 -16.27 -8.89 -2.44
CA PRO A 278 -15.10 -8.74 -3.28
C PRO A 278 -15.20 -7.39 -4.04
N ASP A 279 -14.13 -6.63 -4.00
CA ASP A 279 -14.07 -5.31 -4.63
C ASP A 279 -12.72 -5.14 -5.34
N ASP A 280 -12.61 -4.11 -6.18
CA ASP A 280 -11.38 -3.67 -6.83
C ASP A 280 -11.08 -2.26 -6.37
N VAL A 281 -10.19 -2.13 -5.41
CA VAL A 281 -9.92 -0.86 -4.74
C VAL A 281 -8.59 -0.29 -5.20
N TRP A 282 -8.59 0.96 -5.67
CA TRP A 282 -7.40 1.70 -6.04
C TRP A 282 -7.41 3.08 -5.40
N TRP A 283 -6.87 3.17 -4.19
CA TRP A 283 -6.88 4.37 -3.34
C TRP A 283 -5.59 5.17 -3.44
N GLY A 284 -5.67 6.46 -3.14
CA GLY A 284 -4.54 7.38 -3.18
C GLY A 284 -4.52 8.38 -2.02
N PHE A 285 -4.08 9.61 -2.32
CA PHE A 285 -4.06 10.70 -1.33
C PHE A 285 -5.45 11.06 -0.81
N LYS A 286 -6.47 10.98 -1.65
CA LYS A 286 -7.86 11.33 -1.27
C LYS A 286 -8.39 10.44 -0.16
N GLU A 287 -8.14 9.15 -0.26
CA GLU A 287 -8.61 8.15 0.69
C GLU A 287 -7.64 7.93 1.86
N GLY A 288 -6.47 8.58 1.83
CA GLY A 288 -5.46 8.48 2.87
C GLY A 288 -4.60 7.22 2.81
N LEU A 289 -4.55 6.54 1.64
CA LEU A 289 -3.66 5.40 1.44
C LEU A 289 -2.24 5.83 1.07
N LEU A 290 -2.08 7.04 0.56
CA LEU A 290 -0.79 7.67 0.32
C LEU A 290 -0.54 8.84 1.26
N GLY A 291 0.72 9.01 1.64
CA GLY A 291 1.23 10.15 2.37
C GLY A 291 2.62 10.56 1.90
N MET A 292 3.13 11.63 2.49
CA MET A 292 4.53 12.03 2.31
C MET A 292 5.20 12.11 3.67
N ALA A 293 6.45 11.67 3.76
CA ALA A 293 7.29 11.89 4.92
C ALA A 293 7.63 13.39 5.09
N PRO A 294 8.06 13.82 6.25
CA PRO A 294 8.51 15.19 6.47
C PRO A 294 9.55 15.63 5.43
N TYR A 295 9.41 16.86 4.96
CA TYR A 295 10.36 17.42 4.01
C TYR A 295 11.73 17.69 4.66
N ASN A 296 12.80 17.35 3.94
CA ASN A 296 14.14 17.71 4.34
C ASN A 296 14.32 19.23 4.45
N LYS A 297 15.17 19.67 5.37
CA LYS A 297 15.50 21.09 5.55
C LYS A 297 16.19 21.72 4.33
N ALA A 298 16.80 20.89 3.46
CA ALA A 298 17.40 21.32 2.22
C ALA A 298 16.37 21.77 1.17
N LEU A 299 15.09 21.41 1.33
CA LEU A 299 14.02 21.82 0.39
C LEU A 299 13.65 23.29 0.60
N PRO A 300 13.78 24.15 -0.41
CA PRO A 300 13.29 25.53 -0.37
C PRO A 300 11.76 25.58 -0.20
N ASP A 301 11.25 26.66 0.38
CA ASP A 301 9.82 26.78 0.68
C ASP A 301 8.94 26.80 -0.58
N ASN A 302 9.42 27.36 -1.70
CA ASN A 302 8.71 27.30 -2.98
C ASN A 302 8.61 25.89 -3.54
N VAL A 303 9.59 25.01 -3.27
CA VAL A 303 9.54 23.59 -3.67
C VAL A 303 8.53 22.82 -2.81
N LYS A 304 8.54 23.07 -1.48
CA LYS A 304 7.53 22.49 -0.57
C LYS A 304 6.11 22.91 -1.00
N ALA A 305 5.90 24.19 -1.24
CA ALA A 305 4.61 24.72 -1.69
C ALA A 305 4.15 24.11 -3.02
N ALA A 306 5.07 23.87 -3.97
CA ALA A 306 4.75 23.19 -5.23
C ALA A 306 4.32 21.72 -4.99
N ALA A 307 5.04 21.00 -4.14
CA ALA A 307 4.70 19.63 -3.75
C ALA A 307 3.33 19.55 -3.06
N ASP A 308 3.07 20.45 -2.10
CA ASP A 308 1.79 20.51 -1.37
C ASP A 308 0.62 20.85 -2.30
N LYS A 309 0.84 21.67 -3.32
CA LYS A 309 -0.16 21.97 -4.36
C LYS A 309 -0.53 20.73 -5.18
N ILE A 310 0.44 19.89 -5.54
CA ILE A 310 0.18 18.62 -6.23
C ILE A 310 -0.64 17.68 -5.33
N ILE A 311 -0.28 17.56 -4.05
CA ILE A 311 -1.03 16.74 -3.09
C ILE A 311 -2.48 17.23 -2.93
N ALA A 312 -2.67 18.55 -2.80
CA ALA A 312 -4.00 19.14 -2.72
C ALA A 312 -4.83 18.86 -3.98
N GLY A 313 -4.22 19.01 -5.15
CA GLY A 313 -4.87 18.74 -6.43
C GLY A 313 -5.27 17.27 -6.63
N TRP A 314 -4.50 16.33 -6.08
CA TRP A 314 -4.90 14.91 -6.06
C TRP A 314 -6.10 14.68 -5.12
N LYS A 315 -6.14 15.35 -3.97
CA LYS A 315 -7.24 15.20 -3.00
C LYS A 315 -8.56 15.76 -3.49
N ASP A 316 -8.54 16.89 -4.18
CA ASP A 316 -9.74 17.57 -4.70
C ASP A 316 -10.06 17.21 -6.16
N GLY A 317 -9.19 16.42 -6.84
CA GLY A 317 -9.37 15.96 -8.21
C GLY A 317 -9.06 17.02 -9.28
N SER A 318 -8.49 18.17 -8.91
CA SER A 318 -8.10 19.24 -9.86
C SER A 318 -6.81 18.93 -10.61
N TYR A 319 -5.97 18.01 -10.12
CA TYR A 319 -4.72 17.59 -10.74
C TYR A 319 -4.75 16.12 -11.12
N ASP A 320 -4.19 15.82 -12.29
CA ASP A 320 -3.89 14.47 -12.74
C ASP A 320 -2.63 14.52 -13.62
N VAL A 321 -1.59 13.77 -13.22
CA VAL A 321 -0.32 13.73 -13.93
C VAL A 321 -0.46 13.15 -15.34
N PHE A 322 -1.42 12.24 -15.55
CA PHE A 322 -1.72 11.66 -16.83
C PHE A 322 -2.79 12.46 -17.59
N THR A 323 -2.54 13.77 -17.70
CA THR A 323 -3.31 14.67 -18.56
C THR A 323 -2.50 15.01 -19.80
N GLY A 324 -3.07 14.81 -20.99
CA GLY A 324 -2.42 15.04 -22.27
C GLY A 324 -2.13 16.52 -22.58
N PRO A 325 -1.20 16.77 -23.54
CA PRO A 325 -0.67 15.77 -24.48
C PRO A 325 0.44 14.92 -23.86
N LEU A 326 0.37 13.60 -24.03
CA LEU A 326 1.43 12.68 -23.63
C LEU A 326 2.00 11.99 -24.87
N VAL A 327 3.32 12.02 -24.98
CA VAL A 327 4.08 11.44 -26.09
C VAL A 327 5.06 10.43 -25.52
N ASP A 328 5.18 9.25 -26.12
CA ASP A 328 6.13 8.23 -25.72
C ASP A 328 7.55 8.43 -26.29
N GLN A 329 8.47 7.54 -25.90
CA GLN A 329 9.86 7.54 -26.37
C GLN A 329 10.00 7.47 -27.90
N SER A 330 9.02 6.86 -28.61
CA SER A 330 9.02 6.76 -30.07
C SER A 330 8.39 7.97 -30.77
N SER A 331 8.03 9.01 -30.00
CA SER A 331 7.30 10.19 -30.46
C SER A 331 5.84 9.92 -30.90
N LYS A 332 5.27 8.79 -30.50
CA LYS A 332 3.84 8.49 -30.69
C LYS A 332 3.02 9.22 -29.64
N GLU A 333 1.98 9.93 -30.07
CA GLU A 333 0.99 10.48 -29.14
C GLU A 333 0.20 9.35 -28.48
N ARG A 334 0.20 9.32 -27.15
CA ARG A 334 -0.50 8.33 -26.31
C ARG A 334 -1.76 8.90 -25.70
N LEU A 335 -1.81 10.21 -25.49
CA LEU A 335 -2.97 10.91 -24.94
C LEU A 335 -3.06 12.31 -25.54
N PRO A 336 -4.17 12.68 -26.19
CA PRO A 336 -4.39 14.01 -26.77
C PRO A 336 -4.43 15.12 -25.71
N LYS A 337 -4.19 16.36 -26.16
CA LYS A 337 -4.21 17.53 -25.27
C LYS A 337 -5.54 17.69 -24.54
N GLY A 338 -5.46 17.81 -23.23
CA GLY A 338 -6.60 18.06 -22.33
C GLY A 338 -7.39 16.80 -21.95
N GLU A 339 -7.09 15.64 -22.53
CA GLU A 339 -7.68 14.38 -22.11
C GLU A 339 -6.98 13.85 -20.85
N ARG A 340 -7.75 13.20 -19.99
CA ARG A 340 -7.22 12.44 -18.84
C ARG A 340 -7.23 10.95 -19.16
N MET A 341 -6.14 10.27 -18.80
CA MET A 341 -6.04 8.82 -18.95
C MET A 341 -7.06 8.11 -18.05
N LYS A 342 -7.73 7.11 -18.60
CA LYS A 342 -8.64 6.26 -17.83
C LYS A 342 -7.83 5.28 -16.98
N ASP A 343 -8.36 4.92 -15.82
CA ASP A 343 -7.73 3.94 -14.92
C ASP A 343 -7.43 2.61 -15.64
N ALA A 344 -8.33 2.14 -16.49
CA ALA A 344 -8.15 0.89 -17.25
C ALA A 344 -6.94 0.96 -18.21
N ASP A 345 -6.67 2.11 -18.81
CA ASP A 345 -5.53 2.31 -19.72
C ASP A 345 -4.22 2.47 -18.92
N ALA A 346 -4.27 3.11 -17.76
CA ALA A 346 -3.13 3.26 -16.86
C ALA A 346 -2.68 1.92 -16.29
N LEU A 347 -3.62 1.05 -15.90
CA LEU A 347 -3.34 -0.27 -15.31
C LEU A 347 -2.69 -1.29 -16.27
N VAL A 348 -2.67 -0.98 -17.57
CA VAL A 348 -2.00 -1.81 -18.61
C VAL A 348 -0.86 -1.07 -19.29
N MET A 349 -0.36 0.01 -18.69
CA MET A 349 0.70 0.86 -19.27
C MET A 349 2.01 0.07 -19.44
N ASP A 350 2.52 -0.02 -20.67
CA ASP A 350 3.72 -0.77 -21.05
C ASP A 350 4.78 0.07 -21.77
N TRP A 351 4.55 1.38 -21.88
CA TRP A 351 5.37 2.35 -22.59
C TRP A 351 5.93 3.44 -21.67
N TYR A 352 7.06 4.01 -22.02
CA TYR A 352 7.64 5.14 -21.29
C TYR A 352 7.40 6.45 -22.01
N VAL A 353 7.17 7.53 -21.25
CA VAL A 353 7.02 8.89 -21.77
C VAL A 353 8.34 9.40 -22.36
N LYS A 354 8.22 10.31 -23.31
CA LYS A 354 9.38 11.02 -23.88
C LYS A 354 10.20 11.69 -22.79
N GLY A 355 11.53 11.44 -22.83
CA GLY A 355 12.48 11.91 -21.82
C GLY A 355 12.96 10.82 -20.87
N VAL A 356 12.29 9.67 -20.79
CA VAL A 356 12.83 8.48 -20.13
C VAL A 356 13.88 7.83 -21.05
N GLN A 357 15.01 7.45 -20.48
CA GLN A 357 16.13 6.76 -21.14
C GLN A 357 16.46 5.51 -20.33
N SER A 358 16.16 4.35 -20.90
CA SER A 358 16.35 3.01 -20.35
C SER A 358 17.38 2.21 -21.15
#